data_a8483832b7a67fd468b59aafa7c9f6f1
#
_entry.id   a8483832b7a67fd468b59aafa7c9f6f1
#
_cell.length_a   1.000
_cell.length_b   1.000
_cell.length_c   1.000
_cell.angle_alpha   90.00
_cell.angle_beta   90.00
_cell.angle_gamma   90.00
#
_symmetry.space_group_name_H-M   'P 1'
#
loop_
_entity.id
_entity.type
_entity.pdbx_description
1 polymer ?
#
loop_
_entity_poly.entity_id
_entity_poly.type
_entity_poly.pdbx_seq_one_letter_code
_entity_poly.pdbx_strand_id
1 'polypeptide(L)'
;MSNPLALVIEDDQDQADIFAYALEMAEFETETIPDGRAALERLAQVVPDLVVLDLHLPYVSGDEILQYIRADARLADTKVLLATANPQMADVLQDQSDLVLLKPISFVQLRDLAKRLRPAE
;
A
#
# COMPACT_ATOMS: atom_id res chain seq x y z
N MET A 1 6.25 5.23 -22.13
CA MET A 1 6.38 5.68 -20.76
C MET A 1 6.09 4.54 -19.82
N SER A 2 6.80 4.48 -18.70
CA SER A 2 6.59 3.41 -17.74
C SER A 2 5.33 3.68 -16.91
N ASN A 3 4.72 2.62 -16.41
CA ASN A 3 3.61 2.74 -15.49
C ASN A 3 4.10 3.21 -14.11
N PRO A 4 3.24 3.87 -13.32
CA PRO A 4 3.60 4.23 -11.95
C PRO A 4 3.88 2.98 -11.12
N LEU A 5 4.71 3.14 -10.10
CA LEU A 5 5.13 2.03 -9.23
C LEU A 5 4.21 1.92 -8.02
N ALA A 6 3.76 0.70 -7.73
CA ALA A 6 3.01 0.39 -6.52
C ALA A 6 3.72 -0.71 -5.73
N LEU A 7 3.83 -0.52 -4.44
CA LEU A 7 4.32 -1.56 -3.53
C LEU A 7 3.14 -2.19 -2.80
N VAL A 8 3.12 -3.52 -2.75
CA VAL A 8 2.14 -4.28 -1.99
C VAL A 8 2.86 -4.90 -0.80
N ILE A 9 2.58 -4.39 0.39
CA ILE A 9 3.24 -4.84 1.62
C ILE A 9 2.24 -5.70 2.38
N GLU A 10 2.36 -7.02 2.22
CA GLU A 10 1.40 -8.01 2.70
C GLU A 10 2.13 -9.34 2.93
N ASP A 11 1.96 -9.93 4.11
CA ASP A 11 2.65 -11.18 4.45
C ASP A 11 1.92 -12.43 3.95
N ASP A 12 0.62 -12.35 3.68
CA ASP A 12 -0.14 -13.46 3.10
C ASP A 12 0.07 -13.46 1.59
N GLN A 13 0.74 -14.50 1.08
CA GLN A 13 1.12 -14.54 -0.33
C GLN A 13 -0.09 -14.54 -1.27
N ASP A 14 -1.17 -15.24 -0.89
CA ASP A 14 -2.37 -15.28 -1.73
C ASP A 14 -3.01 -13.91 -1.82
N GLN A 15 -3.10 -13.19 -0.72
CA GLN A 15 -3.63 -11.82 -0.73
C GLN A 15 -2.70 -10.87 -1.49
N ALA A 16 -1.40 -11.01 -1.31
CA ALA A 16 -0.44 -10.19 -2.03
C ALA A 16 -0.58 -10.37 -3.54
N ASP A 17 -0.75 -11.60 -4.00
CA ASP A 17 -0.93 -11.90 -5.42
C ASP A 17 -2.21 -11.29 -5.97
N ILE A 18 -3.31 -11.36 -5.21
CA ILE A 18 -4.59 -10.77 -5.62
C ILE A 18 -4.47 -9.25 -5.70
N PHE A 19 -3.86 -8.64 -4.70
CA PHE A 19 -3.69 -7.18 -4.69
C PHE A 19 -2.78 -6.73 -5.84
N ALA A 20 -1.68 -7.45 -6.06
CA ALA A 20 -0.78 -7.12 -7.17
C ALA A 20 -1.49 -7.20 -8.52
N TYR A 21 -2.30 -8.24 -8.73
CA TYR A 21 -3.04 -8.39 -9.96
C TYR A 21 -4.03 -7.23 -10.16
N ALA A 22 -4.75 -6.83 -9.10
CA ALA A 22 -5.67 -5.69 -9.18
C ALA A 22 -4.93 -4.40 -9.58
N LEU A 23 -3.74 -4.18 -9.03
CA LEU A 23 -2.94 -3.00 -9.33
C LEU A 23 -2.39 -3.05 -10.74
N GLU A 24 -1.99 -4.23 -11.22
CA GLU A 24 -1.56 -4.40 -12.61
C GLU A 24 -2.69 -4.09 -13.59
N MET A 25 -3.92 -4.50 -13.25
CA MET A 25 -5.10 -4.18 -14.05
C MET A 25 -5.43 -2.68 -14.02
N ALA A 26 -4.98 -1.98 -12.98
CA ALA A 26 -5.09 -0.52 -12.88
C ALA A 26 -3.88 0.18 -13.52
N GLU A 27 -3.03 -0.57 -14.21
CA GLU A 27 -1.87 -0.09 -14.96
C GLU A 27 -0.75 0.46 -14.08
N PHE A 28 -0.51 -0.21 -12.94
CA PHE A 28 0.69 0.00 -12.13
C PHE A 28 1.71 -1.10 -12.41
N GLU A 29 2.97 -0.74 -12.29
CA GLU A 29 4.04 -1.71 -12.11
C GLU A 29 4.08 -2.07 -10.63
N THR A 30 4.09 -3.36 -10.27
CA THR A 30 3.91 -3.78 -8.89
C THR A 30 5.10 -4.57 -8.36
N GLU A 31 5.38 -4.38 -7.07
CA GLU A 31 6.31 -5.23 -6.31
C GLU A 31 5.58 -5.68 -5.05
N THR A 32 5.72 -6.97 -4.71
CA THR A 32 5.16 -7.49 -3.46
C THR A 32 6.26 -7.66 -2.43
N ILE A 33 5.99 -7.24 -1.19
CA ILE A 33 6.96 -7.26 -0.10
C ILE A 33 6.30 -7.96 1.10
N PRO A 34 6.91 -9.04 1.62
CA PRO A 34 6.21 -9.89 2.58
C PRO A 34 6.29 -9.46 4.04
N ASP A 35 7.15 -8.50 4.37
CA ASP A 35 7.29 -8.07 5.77
C ASP A 35 7.70 -6.60 5.89
N GLY A 36 7.57 -6.08 7.11
CA GLY A 36 7.81 -4.67 7.35
C GLY A 36 9.27 -4.26 7.25
N ARG A 37 10.19 -5.15 7.59
CA ARG A 37 11.62 -4.82 7.49
C ARG A 37 12.04 -4.64 6.04
N ALA A 38 11.66 -5.59 5.19
CA ALA A 38 11.93 -5.50 3.75
C ALA A 38 11.27 -4.26 3.15
N ALA A 39 10.08 -3.90 3.64
CA ALA A 39 9.38 -2.71 3.18
C ALA A 39 10.16 -1.43 3.48
N LEU A 40 10.69 -1.28 4.69
CA LEU A 40 11.49 -0.11 5.05
C LEU A 40 12.77 -0.03 4.22
N GLU A 41 13.42 -1.16 3.99
CA GLU A 41 14.62 -1.20 3.14
C GLU A 41 14.29 -0.75 1.72
N ARG A 42 13.17 -1.22 1.18
CA ARG A 42 12.79 -0.87 -0.19
C ARG A 42 12.38 0.60 -0.30
N LEU A 43 11.64 1.12 0.69
CA LEU A 43 11.23 2.53 0.71
C LEU A 43 12.42 3.48 0.80
N ALA A 44 13.54 3.04 1.34
CA ALA A 44 14.77 3.83 1.35
C ALA A 44 15.42 3.92 -0.03
N GLN A 45 15.05 3.04 -0.96
CA GLN A 45 15.67 2.94 -2.29
C GLN A 45 14.80 3.52 -3.41
N VAL A 46 13.47 3.52 -3.24
CA VAL A 46 12.54 3.95 -4.29
C VAL A 46 11.51 4.91 -3.74
N VAL A 47 10.87 5.66 -4.65
CA VAL A 47 9.73 6.51 -4.33
C VAL A 47 8.53 5.95 -5.09
N PRO A 48 7.71 5.10 -4.46
CA PRO A 48 6.53 4.57 -5.15
C PRO A 48 5.44 5.64 -5.26
N ASP A 49 4.55 5.45 -6.21
CA ASP A 49 3.38 6.30 -6.38
C ASP A 49 2.25 5.86 -5.45
N LEU A 50 2.17 4.56 -5.16
CA LEU A 50 1.13 3.98 -4.32
C LEU A 50 1.74 2.88 -3.45
N VAL A 51 1.30 2.83 -2.19
CA VAL A 51 1.63 1.73 -1.28
C VAL A 51 0.31 1.15 -0.77
N VAL A 52 0.11 -0.16 -0.99
CA VAL A 52 -0.97 -0.91 -0.36
C VAL A 52 -0.35 -1.61 0.84
N LEU A 53 -0.80 -1.25 2.03
CA LEU A 53 -0.12 -1.59 3.27
C LEU A 53 -1.05 -2.35 4.21
N ASP A 54 -0.72 -3.61 4.50
CA ASP A 54 -1.38 -4.36 5.56
C ASP A 54 -0.88 -3.87 6.92
N LEU A 55 -1.78 -3.68 7.86
CA LEU A 55 -1.41 -3.22 9.19
C LEU A 55 -0.85 -4.33 10.07
N HIS A 56 -1.14 -5.60 9.76
CA HIS A 56 -0.67 -6.74 10.55
C HIS A 56 0.48 -7.45 9.83
N LEU A 57 1.69 -6.97 10.07
CA LEU A 57 2.90 -7.49 9.42
C LEU A 57 3.87 -8.04 10.47
N PRO A 58 4.68 -9.04 10.09
CA PRO A 58 5.77 -9.48 10.98
C PRO A 58 6.89 -8.44 11.05
N TYR A 59 7.62 -8.44 12.16
CA TYR A 59 8.81 -7.63 12.48
C TYR A 59 8.51 -6.15 12.70
N VAL A 60 8.02 -5.43 11.70
CA VAL A 60 7.68 -4.01 11.77
C VAL A 60 6.21 -3.87 11.39
N SER A 61 5.42 -3.24 12.24
CA SER A 61 3.98 -3.11 12.00
C SER A 61 3.70 -2.17 10.83
N GLY A 62 2.50 -2.32 10.24
CA GLY A 62 2.07 -1.41 9.18
C GLY A 62 1.95 0.03 9.66
N ASP A 63 1.58 0.23 10.93
CA ASP A 63 1.52 1.57 11.52
C ASP A 63 2.90 2.25 11.52
N GLU A 64 3.95 1.52 11.89
CA GLU A 64 5.31 2.06 11.86
C GLU A 64 5.74 2.42 10.44
N ILE A 65 5.38 1.61 9.46
CA ILE A 65 5.68 1.88 8.06
C ILE A 65 4.94 3.14 7.60
N LEU A 66 3.69 3.30 7.97
CA LEU A 66 2.91 4.49 7.65
C LEU A 66 3.59 5.74 8.21
N GLN A 67 4.02 5.69 9.48
CA GLN A 67 4.72 6.81 10.10
C GLN A 67 6.02 7.14 9.38
N TYR A 68 6.76 6.12 8.97
CA TYR A 68 7.99 6.31 8.19
C TYR A 68 7.69 7.06 6.88
N ILE A 69 6.66 6.63 6.16
CA ILE A 69 6.28 7.26 4.89
C ILE A 69 5.91 8.72 5.11
N ARG A 70 5.10 9.02 6.13
CA ARG A 70 4.64 10.39 6.40
C ARG A 70 5.74 11.29 6.93
N ALA A 71 6.79 10.74 7.55
CA ALA A 71 7.92 11.51 8.08
C ALA A 71 8.99 11.81 7.03
N ASP A 72 8.98 11.14 5.89
CA ASP A 72 10.01 11.29 4.86
C ASP A 72 9.51 12.25 3.77
N ALA A 73 10.15 13.40 3.65
CA ALA A 73 9.77 14.41 2.66
C ALA A 73 9.86 13.88 1.21
N ARG A 74 10.76 12.93 0.97
CA ARG A 74 10.89 12.28 -0.33
C ARG A 74 9.62 11.55 -0.75
N LEU A 75 8.86 11.05 0.23
CA LEU A 75 7.64 10.26 0.02
C LEU A 75 6.36 11.08 0.22
N ALA A 76 6.47 12.41 0.19
CA ALA A 76 5.31 13.28 0.46
C ALA A 76 4.13 13.05 -0.48
N ASP A 77 4.40 12.69 -1.75
CA ASP A 77 3.35 12.48 -2.73
C ASP A 77 2.96 11.00 -2.90
N THR A 78 3.58 10.10 -2.14
CA THR A 78 3.22 8.69 -2.16
C THR A 78 1.83 8.50 -1.54
N LYS A 79 0.91 7.90 -2.30
CA LYS A 79 -0.42 7.58 -1.79
C LYS A 79 -0.36 6.29 -0.98
N VAL A 80 -1.07 6.25 0.12
CA VAL A 80 -1.11 5.07 1.00
C VAL A 80 -2.55 4.58 1.14
N LEU A 81 -2.76 3.32 0.77
CA LEU A 81 -4.01 2.62 0.97
C LEU A 81 -3.78 1.56 2.05
N LEU A 82 -4.43 1.74 3.19
CA LEU A 82 -4.31 0.79 4.29
C LEU A 82 -5.31 -0.35 4.14
N ALA A 83 -4.89 -1.56 4.48
CA ALA A 83 -5.74 -2.75 4.50
C ALA A 83 -5.74 -3.34 5.90
N THR A 84 -6.89 -3.50 6.50
CA THR A 84 -6.99 -4.03 7.86
C THR A 84 -8.31 -4.75 8.07
N ALA A 85 -8.30 -5.80 8.91
CA ALA A 85 -9.53 -6.44 9.37
C ALA A 85 -10.09 -5.77 10.62
N ASN A 86 -9.39 -4.77 11.19
CA ASN A 86 -9.76 -4.14 12.45
C ASN A 86 -10.38 -2.75 12.21
N PRO A 87 -11.72 -2.60 12.40
CA PRO A 87 -12.37 -1.30 12.18
C PRO A 87 -11.85 -0.17 13.07
N GLN A 88 -11.40 -0.49 14.29
CA GLN A 88 -10.88 0.53 15.19
C GLN A 88 -9.58 1.12 14.69
N MET A 89 -8.70 0.26 14.17
CA MET A 89 -7.44 0.74 13.58
C MET A 89 -7.71 1.57 12.33
N ALA A 90 -8.72 1.18 11.55
CA ALA A 90 -9.11 1.95 10.38
C ALA A 90 -9.49 3.38 10.77
N ASP A 91 -10.30 3.55 11.81
CA ASP A 91 -10.72 4.87 12.27
C ASP A 91 -9.53 5.70 12.79
N VAL A 92 -8.63 5.07 13.55
CA VAL A 92 -7.48 5.76 14.14
C VAL A 92 -6.52 6.28 13.08
N LEU A 93 -6.31 5.53 12.01
CA LEU A 93 -5.29 5.84 11.01
C LEU A 93 -5.83 6.50 9.74
N GLN A 94 -7.13 6.74 9.67
CA GLN A 94 -7.77 7.29 8.48
C GLN A 94 -7.16 8.63 8.06
N ASP A 95 -6.86 9.49 9.00
CA ASP A 95 -6.34 10.84 8.72
C ASP A 95 -4.91 10.83 8.20
N GLN A 96 -4.18 9.73 8.42
CA GLN A 96 -2.79 9.62 8.02
C GLN A 96 -2.60 8.87 6.70
N SER A 97 -3.68 8.37 6.13
CA SER A 97 -3.68 7.60 4.88
C SER A 97 -4.58 8.28 3.86
N ASP A 98 -4.44 7.87 2.62
CA ASP A 98 -5.33 8.35 1.55
C ASP A 98 -6.64 7.58 1.51
N LEU A 99 -6.59 6.28 1.79
CA LEU A 99 -7.75 5.41 1.89
C LEU A 99 -7.50 4.31 2.90
N VAL A 100 -8.57 3.87 3.56
CA VAL A 100 -8.53 2.68 4.41
C VAL A 100 -9.62 1.72 3.95
N LEU A 101 -9.24 0.47 3.69
CA LEU A 101 -10.16 -0.59 3.30
C LEU A 101 -10.19 -1.66 4.37
N LEU A 102 -11.40 -2.10 4.74
CA LEU A 102 -11.59 -3.22 5.66
C LEU A 102 -11.55 -4.54 4.89
N LYS A 103 -10.79 -5.50 5.40
CA LYS A 103 -10.76 -6.85 4.84
C LYS A 103 -12.07 -7.59 5.12
N PRO A 104 -12.54 -8.43 4.21
CA PRO A 104 -11.93 -8.81 2.93
C PRO A 104 -12.12 -7.73 1.87
N ILE A 105 -11.07 -7.48 1.08
CA ILE A 105 -11.09 -6.46 0.04
C ILE A 105 -11.34 -7.14 -1.31
N SER A 106 -12.35 -6.65 -2.05
CA SER A 106 -12.61 -7.22 -3.36
C SER A 106 -11.59 -6.75 -4.40
N PHE A 107 -11.26 -7.64 -5.32
CA PHE A 107 -10.38 -7.32 -6.45
C PHE A 107 -10.89 -6.10 -7.23
N VAL A 108 -12.19 -6.09 -7.56
CA VAL A 108 -12.77 -5.00 -8.35
C VAL A 108 -12.70 -3.67 -7.59
N GLN A 109 -12.98 -3.68 -6.30
CA GLN A 109 -12.90 -2.49 -5.46
C GLN A 109 -11.48 -1.92 -5.45
N LEU A 110 -10.49 -2.78 -5.23
CA LEU A 110 -9.10 -2.33 -5.18
C LEU A 110 -8.64 -1.81 -6.55
N ARG A 111 -8.98 -2.54 -7.62
CA ARG A 111 -8.64 -2.09 -8.97
C ARG A 111 -9.21 -0.70 -9.28
N ASP A 112 -10.49 -0.49 -8.97
CA ASP A 112 -11.14 0.77 -9.30
C ASP A 112 -10.61 1.94 -8.45
N LEU A 113 -10.34 1.69 -7.17
CA LEU A 113 -9.74 2.71 -6.30
C LEU A 113 -8.31 3.03 -6.72
N ALA A 114 -7.54 2.02 -7.10
CA ALA A 114 -6.17 2.24 -7.58
C ALA A 114 -6.14 3.11 -8.83
N LYS A 115 -7.09 2.91 -9.74
CA LYS A 115 -7.20 3.77 -10.92
C LYS A 115 -7.37 5.24 -10.56
N ARG A 116 -8.14 5.53 -9.51
CA ARG A 116 -8.34 6.89 -9.03
C ARG A 116 -7.11 7.49 -8.37
N LEU A 117 -6.24 6.63 -7.83
CA LEU A 117 -5.03 7.05 -7.13
C LEU A 117 -3.82 7.13 -8.05
N ARG A 118 -3.96 6.81 -9.33
CA ARG A 118 -2.85 6.96 -10.27
C ARG A 118 -2.47 8.43 -10.39
N PRO A 119 -1.15 8.73 -10.44
CA PRO A 119 -0.72 10.11 -10.62
C PRO A 119 -1.18 10.64 -11.98
N ALA A 120 -1.40 11.94 -12.04
CA ALA A 120 -1.74 12.61 -13.29
C ALA A 120 -0.53 12.53 -14.25
N GLU A 121 -0.81 12.31 -15.52
CA GLU A 121 0.21 12.27 -16.55
C GLU A 121 0.60 13.66 -17.04
#